data_cf9f702f9c41c1f815a9d2273a6eb851
#
_entry.id   cf9f702f9c41c1f815a9d2273a6eb851
#
_cell.length_a   1.000
_cell.length_b   1.000
_cell.length_c   1.000
_cell.angle_alpha   90.00
_cell.angle_beta   90.00
_cell.angle_gamma   90.00
#
_symmetry.space_group_name_H-M   'P 1'
#
loop_
_entity.id
_entity.type
_entity.pdbx_description
1 polymer ?
#
loop_
_entity_poly.entity_id
_entity_poly.type
_entity_poly.pdbx_seq_one_letter_code
_entity_poly.pdbx_strand_id
1 'polypeptide(L)'
;MLLDLDSTLFDTYGKQEGEGFNFHYQAHGYHPLLCYDDLTGDLLKAELRDGTLHCSNDADKFMEPLFQEYLERGIKTYLRGDSGFSSPKLYKTCEMNGCSYAIRLKQNSSLMALASDKDKDLYNATKEDQISYTVTYGEFLYQAGSWDYPRRVVFKIEKPYGQLTHMYTFI
;
A
#
# COMPACT_ATOMS: atom_id res chain seq x y z
N MET A 1 -4.21 6.00 16.69
CA MET A 1 -4.49 4.62 16.23
C MET A 1 -3.77 4.40 14.92
N LEU A 2 -2.96 3.37 14.80
CA LEU A 2 -2.31 2.98 13.55
C LEU A 2 -3.02 1.74 13.00
N LEU A 3 -3.67 1.90 11.86
CA LEU A 3 -4.49 0.89 11.19
C LEU A 3 -3.68 0.24 10.09
N ASP A 4 -3.60 -1.08 10.08
CA ASP A 4 -2.98 -1.86 9.02
C ASP A 4 -4.07 -2.58 8.22
N LEU A 5 -4.21 -2.23 6.94
CA LEU A 5 -5.17 -2.83 6.03
C LEU A 5 -4.47 -3.88 5.19
N ASP A 6 -4.98 -5.09 5.27
CA ASP A 6 -4.42 -6.25 4.57
C ASP A 6 -5.53 -7.12 3.95
N SER A 7 -5.14 -7.98 3.04
CA SER A 7 -5.97 -9.01 2.46
C SER A 7 -5.13 -10.25 2.14
N THR A 8 -5.71 -11.41 2.35
CA THR A 8 -5.05 -12.67 2.06
C THR A 8 -6.04 -13.65 1.46
N LEU A 9 -5.56 -14.68 0.75
CA LEU A 9 -6.43 -15.74 0.28
C LEU A 9 -6.68 -16.75 1.41
N PHE A 10 -7.94 -17.09 1.64
CA PHE A 10 -8.34 -18.24 2.45
C PHE A 10 -8.72 -19.38 1.52
N ASP A 11 -7.83 -20.33 1.38
CA ASP A 11 -8.02 -21.50 0.51
C ASP A 11 -9.28 -22.28 0.90
N THR A 12 -10.02 -22.73 -0.12
CA THR A 12 -11.19 -23.59 0.06
C THR A 12 -10.95 -24.96 -0.55
N TYR A 13 -11.59 -25.96 0.02
CA TYR A 13 -11.57 -27.32 -0.48
C TYR A 13 -12.98 -27.71 -0.97
N GLY A 14 -13.07 -28.06 -2.24
CA GLY A 14 -14.36 -28.34 -2.89
C GLY A 14 -15.07 -27.02 -3.27
N LYS A 15 -16.31 -27.14 -3.73
CA LYS A 15 -17.14 -26.01 -4.15
C LYS A 15 -17.90 -25.45 -2.95
N GLN A 16 -17.56 -24.23 -2.58
CA GLN A 16 -18.26 -23.51 -1.50
C GLN A 16 -18.97 -22.28 -2.08
N GLU A 17 -20.07 -21.89 -1.46
CA GLU A 17 -20.84 -20.72 -1.87
C GLU A 17 -19.99 -19.45 -1.69
N GLY A 18 -19.89 -18.63 -2.75
CA GLY A 18 -19.12 -17.38 -2.74
C GLY A 18 -17.61 -17.55 -2.83
N GLU A 19 -17.11 -18.78 -3.05
CA GLU A 19 -15.71 -18.97 -3.41
C GLU A 19 -15.43 -18.52 -4.85
N GLY A 20 -14.18 -18.16 -5.16
CA GLY A 20 -13.77 -17.82 -6.50
C GLY A 20 -12.28 -18.07 -6.75
N PHE A 21 -11.90 -18.15 -8.02
CA PHE A 21 -10.50 -18.30 -8.41
C PHE A 21 -9.78 -16.95 -8.34
N ASN A 22 -8.78 -16.88 -7.50
CA ASN A 22 -7.94 -15.70 -7.38
C ASN A 22 -6.72 -15.80 -8.29
N PHE A 23 -6.63 -14.91 -9.28
CA PHE A 23 -5.54 -14.92 -10.26
C PHE A 23 -4.18 -14.52 -9.67
N HIS A 24 -4.17 -13.73 -8.59
CA HIS A 24 -2.93 -13.33 -7.92
C HIS A 24 -2.29 -14.51 -7.17
N TYR A 25 -3.11 -15.27 -6.47
CA TYR A 25 -2.67 -16.44 -5.69
C TYR A 25 -2.69 -17.75 -6.47
N GLN A 26 -3.29 -17.77 -7.67
CA GLN A 26 -3.46 -18.98 -8.51
C GLN A 26 -4.20 -20.12 -7.78
N ALA A 27 -5.17 -19.78 -6.93
CA ALA A 27 -5.91 -20.72 -6.11
C ALA A 27 -7.38 -20.32 -5.96
N HIS A 28 -8.23 -21.29 -5.58
CA HIS A 28 -9.62 -21.08 -5.22
C HIS A 28 -9.74 -20.74 -3.74
N GLY A 29 -10.63 -19.78 -3.41
CA GLY A 29 -10.85 -19.42 -2.02
C GLY A 29 -11.70 -18.16 -1.86
N TYR A 30 -11.64 -17.59 -0.66
CA TYR A 30 -12.15 -16.27 -0.33
C TYR A 30 -11.00 -15.28 -0.24
N HIS A 31 -11.29 -14.00 -0.50
CA HIS A 31 -10.29 -12.93 -0.41
C HIS A 31 -10.77 -11.83 0.56
N PRO A 32 -10.74 -12.11 1.89
CA PRO A 32 -11.22 -11.17 2.90
C PRO A 32 -10.40 -9.89 2.96
N LEU A 33 -11.04 -8.82 3.45
CA LEU A 33 -10.36 -7.64 3.98
C LEU A 33 -10.21 -7.78 5.49
N LEU A 34 -9.04 -7.41 5.97
CA LEU A 34 -8.66 -7.45 7.38
C LEU A 34 -8.08 -6.09 7.76
N CYS A 35 -8.48 -5.56 8.91
CA CYS A 35 -7.89 -4.37 9.49
C CYS A 35 -7.42 -4.66 10.89
N TYR A 36 -6.15 -4.38 11.15
CA TYR A 36 -5.51 -4.58 12.45
C TYR A 36 -5.08 -3.26 13.08
N ASP A 37 -4.98 -3.25 14.41
CA ASP A 37 -4.12 -2.29 15.10
C ASP A 37 -2.66 -2.73 14.91
N ASP A 38 -1.88 -1.96 14.16
CA ASP A 38 -0.48 -2.29 13.85
C ASP A 38 0.44 -2.30 15.08
N LEU A 39 0.02 -1.63 16.18
CA LEU A 39 0.81 -1.58 17.42
C LEU A 39 0.59 -2.79 18.33
N THR A 40 -0.64 -3.30 18.38
CA THR A 40 -1.01 -4.41 19.27
C THR A 40 -1.16 -5.73 18.52
N GLY A 41 -1.43 -5.68 17.22
CA GLY A 41 -1.77 -6.83 16.39
C GLY A 41 -3.23 -7.28 16.54
N ASP A 42 -4.07 -6.51 17.24
CA ASP A 42 -5.48 -6.85 17.42
C ASP A 42 -6.26 -6.70 16.12
N LEU A 43 -7.09 -7.69 15.79
CA LEU A 43 -8.02 -7.63 14.68
C LEU A 43 -9.17 -6.68 15.02
N LEU A 44 -9.28 -5.58 14.31
CA LEU A 44 -10.32 -4.56 14.52
C LEU A 44 -11.55 -4.81 13.65
N LYS A 45 -11.35 -5.27 12.41
CA LYS A 45 -12.43 -5.53 11.46
C LYS A 45 -12.02 -6.60 10.46
N ALA A 46 -12.98 -7.45 10.09
CA ALA A 46 -12.83 -8.45 9.04
C ALA A 46 -14.10 -8.49 8.18
N GLU A 47 -13.94 -8.71 6.88
CA GLU A 47 -15.02 -8.92 5.94
C GLU A 47 -14.68 -10.06 4.99
N LEU A 48 -15.48 -11.12 5.01
CA LEU A 48 -15.33 -12.23 4.08
C LEU A 48 -15.85 -11.81 2.70
N ARG A 49 -15.03 -12.02 1.65
CA ARG A 49 -15.39 -11.62 0.30
C ARG A 49 -15.10 -12.74 -0.69
N ASP A 50 -15.75 -12.66 -1.84
CA ASP A 50 -15.49 -13.54 -2.98
C ASP A 50 -13.98 -13.50 -3.37
N GLY A 51 -13.42 -14.67 -3.69
CA GLY A 51 -12.02 -14.83 -4.03
C GLY A 51 -11.59 -14.09 -5.31
N THR A 52 -12.52 -13.78 -6.21
CA THR A 52 -12.24 -13.07 -7.46
C THR A 52 -12.02 -11.57 -7.26
N LEU A 53 -12.42 -11.00 -6.12
CA LEU A 53 -12.34 -9.57 -5.86
C LEU A 53 -10.88 -9.13 -5.66
N HIS A 54 -10.54 -7.98 -6.27
CA HIS A 54 -9.26 -7.34 -6.00
C HIS A 54 -9.27 -6.71 -4.59
N CYS A 55 -8.10 -6.65 -3.92
CA CYS A 55 -7.98 -6.12 -2.56
C CYS A 55 -8.54 -4.68 -2.42
N SER A 56 -8.36 -3.80 -3.42
CA SER A 56 -8.89 -2.43 -3.39
C SER A 56 -10.40 -2.31 -3.60
N ASN A 57 -11.09 -3.38 -4.03
CA ASN A 57 -12.53 -3.33 -4.23
C ASN A 57 -13.23 -3.10 -2.89
N ASP A 58 -14.04 -2.03 -2.81
CA ASP A 58 -14.79 -1.63 -1.62
C ASP A 58 -13.95 -1.43 -0.34
N ALA A 59 -12.61 -1.34 -0.45
CA ALA A 59 -11.73 -1.05 0.69
C ALA A 59 -12.04 0.30 1.35
N ASP A 60 -12.48 1.27 0.56
CA ASP A 60 -12.99 2.56 1.03
C ASP A 60 -14.23 2.39 1.94
N LYS A 61 -15.23 1.64 1.51
CA LYS A 61 -16.45 1.34 2.29
C LYS A 61 -16.16 0.49 3.52
N PHE A 62 -15.19 -0.43 3.40
CA PHE A 62 -14.75 -1.25 4.53
C PHE A 62 -14.12 -0.41 5.63
N MET A 63 -13.27 0.57 5.27
CA MET A 63 -12.53 1.39 6.23
C MET A 63 -13.33 2.58 6.78
N GLU A 64 -14.26 3.14 6.02
CA GLU A 64 -14.98 4.36 6.39
C GLU A 64 -15.64 4.30 7.78
N PRO A 65 -16.37 3.24 8.19
CA PRO A 65 -16.97 3.17 9.52
C PRO A 65 -15.93 3.23 10.66
N LEU A 66 -14.76 2.62 10.48
CA LEU A 66 -13.68 2.68 11.48
C LEU A 66 -13.12 4.11 11.59
N PHE A 67 -12.91 4.79 10.46
CA PHE A 67 -12.45 6.17 10.50
C PHE A 67 -13.45 7.09 11.22
N GLN A 68 -14.76 6.94 10.94
CA GLN A 68 -15.82 7.71 11.59
C GLN A 68 -15.88 7.46 13.09
N GLU A 69 -15.84 6.20 13.51
CA GLU A 69 -15.84 5.83 14.92
C GLU A 69 -14.67 6.44 15.70
N TYR A 70 -13.46 6.38 15.15
CA TYR A 70 -12.29 6.96 15.80
C TYR A 70 -12.31 8.49 15.77
N LEU A 71 -12.81 9.09 14.68
CA LEU A 71 -12.98 10.54 14.58
C LEU A 71 -13.96 11.07 15.65
N GLU A 72 -15.11 10.41 15.85
CA GLU A 72 -16.10 10.74 16.88
C GLU A 72 -15.53 10.65 18.29
N ARG A 73 -14.62 9.72 18.51
CA ARG A 73 -13.88 9.57 19.79
C ARG A 73 -12.70 10.54 19.94
N GLY A 74 -12.45 11.41 18.97
CA GLY A 74 -11.31 12.32 18.97
C GLY A 74 -9.95 11.65 18.82
N ILE A 75 -9.92 10.41 18.30
CA ILE A 75 -8.69 9.62 18.10
C ILE A 75 -8.19 9.83 16.68
N LYS A 76 -6.97 10.35 16.56
CA LYS A 76 -6.32 10.51 15.25
C LYS A 76 -5.93 9.14 14.67
N THR A 77 -6.28 8.92 13.41
CA THR A 77 -6.01 7.67 12.68
C THR A 77 -4.91 7.83 11.65
N TYR A 78 -4.16 6.76 11.47
CA TYR A 78 -3.13 6.61 10.44
C TYR A 78 -3.36 5.25 9.78
N LEU A 79 -3.48 5.23 8.45
CA LEU A 79 -3.69 4.00 7.68
C LEU A 79 -2.38 3.60 7.01
N ARG A 80 -2.00 2.34 7.14
CA ARG A 80 -0.97 1.68 6.34
C ARG A 80 -1.61 0.65 5.42
N GLY A 81 -1.08 0.52 4.20
CA GLY A 81 -1.51 -0.50 3.25
C GLY A 81 -0.44 -0.78 2.19
N ASP A 82 -0.52 -1.94 1.59
CA ASP A 82 0.34 -2.31 0.47
C ASP A 82 -0.12 -1.65 -0.84
N SER A 83 0.59 -1.95 -1.94
CA SER A 83 0.30 -1.35 -3.25
C SER A 83 -1.02 -1.84 -3.87
N GLY A 84 -1.59 -2.91 -3.37
CA GLY A 84 -2.88 -3.42 -3.79
C GLY A 84 -4.03 -2.49 -3.38
N PHE A 85 -3.84 -1.72 -2.31
CA PHE A 85 -4.82 -0.75 -1.81
C PHE A 85 -4.65 0.66 -2.39
N SER A 86 -3.72 0.86 -3.30
CA SER A 86 -3.50 2.15 -3.98
C SER A 86 -4.70 2.53 -4.86
N SER A 87 -5.71 3.17 -4.26
CA SER A 87 -6.99 3.50 -4.88
C SER A 87 -7.39 4.95 -4.60
N PRO A 88 -7.77 5.75 -5.63
CA PRO A 88 -8.27 7.11 -5.43
C PRO A 88 -9.47 7.19 -4.48
N LYS A 89 -10.33 6.17 -4.48
CA LYS A 89 -11.49 6.12 -3.57
C LYS A 89 -11.05 6.02 -2.11
N LEU A 90 -10.11 5.10 -1.80
CA LEU A 90 -9.60 4.95 -0.45
C LEU A 90 -8.87 6.21 0.02
N TYR A 91 -8.05 6.84 -0.83
CA TYR A 91 -7.38 8.11 -0.49
C TYR A 91 -8.40 9.18 -0.13
N LYS A 92 -9.44 9.35 -0.95
CA LYS A 92 -10.49 10.32 -0.71
C LYS A 92 -11.23 10.04 0.60
N THR A 93 -11.54 8.79 0.89
CA THR A 93 -12.18 8.40 2.16
C THR A 93 -11.28 8.70 3.36
N CYS A 94 -9.98 8.43 3.29
CA CYS A 94 -9.04 8.84 4.32
C CYS A 94 -9.05 10.36 4.53
N GLU A 95 -8.92 11.11 3.46
CA GLU A 95 -8.86 12.58 3.47
C GLU A 95 -10.14 13.21 4.03
N MET A 96 -11.32 12.70 3.65
CA MET A 96 -12.62 13.18 4.14
C MET A 96 -12.83 12.92 5.63
N ASN A 97 -12.22 11.86 6.17
CA ASN A 97 -12.32 11.49 7.59
C ASN A 97 -11.09 11.93 8.41
N GLY A 98 -10.22 12.77 7.87
CA GLY A 98 -9.04 13.26 8.58
C GLY A 98 -7.99 12.19 8.92
N CYS A 99 -8.06 11.03 8.26
CA CYS A 99 -7.08 9.94 8.41
C CYS A 99 -5.84 10.24 7.56
N SER A 100 -4.67 10.25 8.19
CA SER A 100 -3.39 10.26 7.45
C SER A 100 -3.09 8.86 6.94
N TYR A 101 -2.44 8.73 5.78
CA TYR A 101 -2.16 7.41 5.23
C TYR A 101 -0.77 7.29 4.63
N ALA A 102 -0.25 6.06 4.62
CA ALA A 102 0.97 5.63 3.97
C ALA A 102 0.68 4.35 3.18
N ILE A 103 0.33 4.50 1.90
CA ILE A 103 -0.03 3.37 1.03
C ILE A 103 1.01 3.27 -0.07
N ARG A 104 1.62 2.09 -0.19
CA ARG A 104 2.64 1.84 -1.21
C ARG A 104 2.07 2.00 -2.62
N LEU A 105 2.83 2.63 -3.51
CA LEU A 105 2.50 2.73 -4.93
C LEU A 105 3.24 1.66 -5.73
N LYS A 106 2.58 1.12 -6.75
CA LYS A 106 3.27 0.29 -7.74
C LYS A 106 4.23 1.15 -8.54
N GLN A 107 5.46 0.69 -8.64
CA GLN A 107 6.50 1.32 -9.45
C GLN A 107 6.03 1.46 -10.91
N ASN A 108 6.25 2.64 -11.48
CA ASN A 108 6.00 2.93 -12.90
C ASN A 108 7.03 3.93 -13.43
N SER A 109 7.05 4.10 -14.75
CA SER A 109 8.02 4.96 -15.43
C SER A 109 7.96 6.42 -15.00
N SER A 110 6.78 6.95 -14.72
CA SER A 110 6.62 8.35 -14.28
C SER A 110 7.20 8.59 -12.89
N LEU A 111 6.93 7.68 -11.93
CA LEU A 111 7.51 7.75 -10.59
C LEU A 111 9.04 7.62 -10.62
N MET A 112 9.54 6.71 -11.45
CA MET A 112 11.00 6.53 -11.62
C MET A 112 11.66 7.76 -12.25
N ALA A 113 11.01 8.39 -13.24
CA ALA A 113 11.52 9.61 -13.85
C ALA A 113 11.63 10.76 -12.84
N LEU A 114 10.65 10.91 -11.94
CA LEU A 114 10.68 11.92 -10.87
C LEU A 114 11.77 11.66 -9.82
N ALA A 115 12.13 10.40 -9.60
CA ALA A 115 13.20 10.02 -8.66
C ALA A 115 14.59 9.95 -9.30
N SER A 116 14.71 10.16 -10.63
CA SER A 116 15.92 9.86 -11.42
C SER A 116 17.17 10.60 -10.98
N ASP A 117 17.04 11.85 -10.52
CA ASP A 117 18.23 12.62 -10.10
C ASP A 117 18.83 12.07 -8.80
N LYS A 118 17.99 11.69 -7.85
CA LYS A 118 18.44 11.00 -6.62
C LYS A 118 19.03 9.63 -6.91
N ASP A 119 18.49 8.93 -7.89
CA ASP A 119 19.04 7.66 -8.35
C ASP A 119 20.44 7.81 -8.95
N LYS A 120 20.65 8.82 -9.81
CA LYS A 120 21.97 9.14 -10.38
C LYS A 120 22.97 9.54 -9.29
N ASP A 121 22.55 10.35 -8.31
CA ASP A 121 23.38 10.73 -7.18
C ASP A 121 23.84 9.49 -6.40
N LEU A 122 22.90 8.58 -6.09
CA LEU A 122 23.20 7.33 -5.41
C LEU A 122 24.15 6.45 -6.23
N TYR A 123 23.90 6.30 -7.51
CA TYR A 123 24.77 5.55 -8.43
C TYR A 123 26.19 6.10 -8.44
N ASN A 124 26.35 7.42 -8.60
CA ASN A 124 27.65 8.07 -8.60
C ASN A 124 28.41 7.92 -7.28
N ALA A 125 27.68 7.95 -6.15
CA ALA A 125 28.25 7.77 -4.83
C ALA A 125 28.72 6.33 -4.55
N THR A 126 28.12 5.35 -5.22
CA THR A 126 28.32 3.92 -4.92
C THR A 126 29.01 3.13 -6.03
N LYS A 127 29.35 3.76 -7.16
CA LYS A 127 29.92 3.06 -8.33
C LYS A 127 31.26 2.35 -8.06
N GLU A 128 32.06 2.84 -7.10
CA GLU A 128 33.32 2.26 -6.71
C GLU A 128 33.16 1.24 -5.56
N ASP A 129 32.13 1.39 -4.75
CA ASP A 129 31.78 0.44 -3.68
C ASP A 129 30.52 -0.33 -4.05
N GLN A 130 30.68 -1.44 -4.74
CA GLN A 130 29.56 -2.29 -5.21
C GLN A 130 29.02 -3.24 -4.15
N ILE A 131 29.66 -3.35 -3.00
CA ILE A 131 29.32 -4.35 -1.97
C ILE A 131 28.41 -3.75 -0.90
N SER A 132 28.65 -2.52 -0.47
CA SER A 132 27.96 -1.92 0.67
C SER A 132 26.49 -1.61 0.39
N TYR A 133 25.66 -1.78 1.42
CA TYR A 133 24.29 -1.28 1.41
C TYR A 133 24.29 0.25 1.50
N THR A 134 23.53 0.86 0.61
CA THR A 134 23.35 2.33 0.64
C THR A 134 21.88 2.67 0.33
N VAL A 135 21.40 3.75 0.92
CA VAL A 135 20.01 4.19 0.76
C VAL A 135 19.92 5.71 0.66
N THR A 136 19.02 6.17 -0.16
CA THR A 136 18.62 7.59 -0.23
C THR A 136 17.11 7.73 -0.20
N TYR A 137 16.63 8.89 0.26
CA TYR A 137 15.22 9.22 0.37
C TYR A 137 14.93 10.54 -0.33
N GLY A 138 13.70 10.71 -0.74
CA GLY A 138 13.23 11.97 -1.29
C GLY A 138 11.71 12.03 -1.33
N GLU A 139 11.19 13.13 -1.84
CA GLU A 139 9.76 13.35 -2.00
C GLU A 139 9.47 14.24 -3.20
N PHE A 140 8.27 14.11 -3.73
CA PHE A 140 7.73 14.97 -4.78
C PHE A 140 6.22 14.99 -4.75
N LEU A 141 5.61 15.93 -5.45
CA LEU A 141 4.20 15.90 -5.77
C LEU A 141 3.99 15.09 -7.05
N TYR A 142 3.09 14.12 -6.99
CA TYR A 142 2.74 13.26 -8.12
C TYR A 142 1.23 13.21 -8.28
N GLN A 143 0.78 13.20 -9.52
CA GLN A 143 -0.62 12.99 -9.88
C GLN A 143 -0.71 11.88 -10.92
N ALA A 144 -1.31 10.77 -10.54
CA ALA A 144 -1.70 9.73 -11.49
C ALA A 144 -2.90 10.19 -12.33
N GLY A 145 -3.08 9.64 -13.52
CA GLY A 145 -4.18 10.03 -14.40
C GLY A 145 -5.59 9.82 -13.83
N SER A 146 -5.72 8.94 -12.82
CA SER A 146 -6.97 8.67 -12.10
C SER A 146 -7.18 9.51 -10.84
N TRP A 147 -6.25 10.40 -10.49
CA TRP A 147 -6.31 11.23 -9.29
C TRP A 147 -6.86 12.62 -9.60
N ASP A 148 -7.73 13.13 -8.72
CA ASP A 148 -8.33 14.45 -8.88
C ASP A 148 -7.31 15.59 -8.72
N TYR A 149 -6.25 15.36 -7.90
CA TYR A 149 -5.19 16.34 -7.61
C TYR A 149 -3.88 15.62 -7.22
N PRO A 150 -2.74 16.35 -7.29
CA PRO A 150 -1.45 15.79 -6.93
C PRO A 150 -1.37 15.52 -5.42
N ARG A 151 -0.73 14.39 -5.07
CA ARG A 151 -0.44 14.00 -3.69
C ARG A 151 1.06 13.93 -3.45
N ARG A 152 1.46 14.13 -2.21
CA ARG A 152 2.85 13.95 -1.79
C ARG A 152 3.20 12.48 -1.85
N VAL A 153 4.28 12.18 -2.53
CA VAL A 153 4.87 10.84 -2.58
C VAL A 153 6.25 10.91 -1.99
N VAL A 154 6.50 10.08 -0.99
CA VAL A 154 7.83 9.84 -0.41
C VAL A 154 8.42 8.61 -1.08
N PHE A 155 9.71 8.64 -1.37
CA PHE A 155 10.37 7.48 -1.95
C PHE A 155 11.67 7.13 -1.23
N LYS A 156 11.99 5.85 -1.30
CA LYS A 156 13.26 5.26 -0.91
C LYS A 156 13.89 4.61 -2.14
N ILE A 157 15.17 4.89 -2.38
CA ILE A 157 16.00 4.16 -3.33
C ILE A 157 17.12 3.51 -2.55
N GLU A 158 17.25 2.21 -2.67
CA GLU A 158 18.29 1.44 -1.98
C GLU A 158 19.09 0.58 -2.94
N LYS A 159 20.38 0.49 -2.69
CA LYS A 159 21.28 -0.45 -3.28
C LYS A 159 21.56 -1.54 -2.26
N PRO A 160 20.98 -2.75 -2.43
CA PRO A 160 21.24 -3.87 -1.53
C PRO A 160 22.69 -4.35 -1.60
N TYR A 161 23.12 -5.07 -0.57
CA TYR A 161 24.43 -5.70 -0.53
C TYR A 161 24.68 -6.58 -1.75
N GLY A 162 25.82 -6.39 -2.41
CA GLY A 162 26.25 -7.21 -3.54
C GLY A 162 25.37 -7.12 -4.79
N GLN A 163 24.45 -6.16 -4.86
CA GLN A 163 23.61 -5.94 -6.03
C GLN A 163 24.05 -4.68 -6.78
N LEU A 164 23.99 -4.77 -8.12
CA LEU A 164 24.28 -3.64 -9.01
C LEU A 164 23.03 -2.80 -9.32
N THR A 165 21.83 -3.36 -9.05
CA THR A 165 20.54 -2.74 -9.36
C THR A 165 19.96 -2.07 -8.11
N HIS A 166 19.41 -0.88 -8.29
CA HIS A 166 18.70 -0.18 -7.25
C HIS A 166 17.26 -0.68 -7.12
N MET A 167 16.75 -0.70 -5.89
CA MET A 167 15.36 -1.01 -5.56
C MET A 167 14.63 0.26 -5.15
N TYR A 168 13.40 0.42 -5.63
CA TYR A 168 12.59 1.61 -5.36
C TYR A 168 11.35 1.25 -4.55
N THR A 169 11.05 2.08 -3.58
CA THR A 169 9.78 2.05 -2.84
C THR A 169 9.17 3.44 -2.92
N PHE A 170 7.91 3.53 -3.33
CA PHE A 170 7.11 4.76 -3.37
C PHE A 170 5.91 4.60 -2.43
N ILE A 171 5.65 5.64 -1.63
CA ILE A 171 4.56 5.68 -0.64
C ILE A 171 3.82 7.02 -0.76
#